data_86c3e266625a7b79678691148301e642
#
_entry.id   86c3e266625a7b79678691148301e642
#
_cell.length_a   1.000
_cell.length_b   1.000
_cell.length_c   1.000
_cell.angle_alpha   90.00
_cell.angle_beta   90.00
_cell.angle_gamma   90.00
#
_symmetry.space_group_name_H-M   'P 1'
#
loop_
_entity.id
_entity.type
_entity.pdbx_description
1 polymer ?
#
loop_
_entity_poly.entity_id
_entity_poly.type
_entity_poly.pdbx_seq_one_letter_code
_entity_poly.pdbx_strand_id
1 'polypeptide(L)'
;RAFDKPYIYPLEKNRSFPMIKYELIPEQLLREGSCVDDNFFIPKQISDKDALLTHERDYFDRLVSLSLTKSELRPIGFPMSRELVNREKIISQGTIDSTLYSLKNRISMNIAGGTHHAFKDRGEAFCMLNDQAISANYLIENKLCKKILIIDLDVHQGNGTASIFKGIKN
;
A
#
# COMPACT_ATOMS: atom_id res chain seq x y z
N ARG A 1 -14.20 15.86 -0.12
CA ARG A 1 -12.95 15.75 0.66
C ARG A 1 -12.04 14.74 0.00
N ALA A 2 -10.74 15.03 -0.11
CA ALA A 2 -9.78 14.27 -0.88
C ALA A 2 -9.52 12.83 -0.36
N PHE A 3 -9.95 12.48 0.84
CA PHE A 3 -9.70 11.20 1.50
C PHE A 3 -10.96 10.37 1.76
N ASP A 4 -12.12 10.80 1.24
CA ASP A 4 -13.44 10.35 1.71
C ASP A 4 -13.85 8.93 1.34
N LYS A 5 -13.21 8.21 0.46
CA LYS A 5 -13.79 6.89 0.09
C LYS A 5 -12.83 5.78 -0.34
N PRO A 6 -11.68 6.02 -0.99
CA PRO A 6 -10.93 4.91 -1.56
C PRO A 6 -10.18 4.05 -0.52
N TYR A 7 -9.92 4.58 0.68
CA TYR A 7 -9.20 3.87 1.73
C TYR A 7 -10.09 3.15 2.74
N ILE A 8 -11.38 3.53 2.81
CA ILE A 8 -12.33 2.95 3.75
C ILE A 8 -13.04 1.79 3.07
N TYR A 9 -12.93 0.61 3.65
CA TYR A 9 -13.64 -0.59 3.24
C TYR A 9 -14.54 -1.05 4.39
N PRO A 10 -15.85 -1.24 4.18
CA PRO A 10 -16.75 -1.70 5.22
C PRO A 10 -16.43 -3.15 5.59
N LEU A 11 -15.82 -3.34 6.76
CA LEU A 11 -15.61 -4.66 7.35
C LEU A 11 -16.80 -5.04 8.25
N GLU A 12 -17.10 -6.33 8.32
CA GLU A 12 -18.04 -6.86 9.29
C GLU A 12 -17.62 -6.47 10.73
N LYS A 13 -18.60 -6.20 11.60
CA LYS A 13 -18.38 -5.69 12.98
C LYS A 13 -17.42 -6.51 13.85
N ASN A 14 -17.16 -7.75 13.48
CA ASN A 14 -16.29 -8.67 14.24
C ASN A 14 -14.84 -8.74 13.71
N ARG A 15 -14.45 -7.88 12.79
CA ARG A 15 -13.07 -7.84 12.26
C ARG A 15 -12.21 -6.91 13.09
N SER A 16 -11.00 -7.36 13.43
CA SER A 16 -10.06 -6.64 14.31
C SER A 16 -9.36 -5.45 13.64
N PHE A 17 -9.42 -5.32 12.31
CA PHE A 17 -8.72 -4.25 11.60
C PHE A 17 -9.46 -2.92 11.72
N PRO A 18 -8.85 -1.86 12.28
CA PRO A 18 -9.52 -0.59 12.57
C PRO A 18 -9.61 0.31 11.32
N MET A 19 -10.49 -0.01 10.37
CA MET A 19 -10.65 0.77 9.13
C MET A 19 -10.96 2.25 9.36
N ILE A 20 -11.62 2.58 10.47
CA ILE A 20 -11.99 3.96 10.82
C ILE A 20 -10.77 4.89 10.96
N LYS A 21 -9.57 4.35 11.20
CA LYS A 21 -8.35 5.17 11.32
C LYS A 21 -8.08 6.00 10.05
N TYR A 22 -8.47 5.50 8.88
CA TYR A 22 -8.26 6.21 7.61
C TYR A 22 -9.18 7.42 7.42
N GLU A 23 -10.23 7.51 8.21
CA GLU A 23 -11.11 8.68 8.33
C GLU A 23 -10.63 9.62 9.43
N LEU A 24 -10.33 9.07 10.60
CA LEU A 24 -9.98 9.85 11.79
C LEU A 24 -8.64 10.57 11.66
N ILE A 25 -7.63 9.98 11.01
CA ILE A 25 -6.30 10.61 10.88
C ILE A 25 -6.38 11.91 10.06
N PRO A 26 -6.94 11.95 8.84
CA PRO A 26 -7.10 13.19 8.10
C PRO A 26 -7.94 14.24 8.85
N GLU A 27 -9.04 13.82 9.49
CA GLU A 27 -9.87 14.72 10.27
C GLU A 27 -9.11 15.36 11.43
N GLN A 28 -8.28 14.58 12.12
CA GLN A 28 -7.46 15.07 13.21
C GLN A 28 -6.41 16.06 12.72
N LEU A 29 -5.72 15.78 11.61
CA LEU A 29 -4.73 16.68 11.01
C LEU A 29 -5.34 18.04 10.61
N LEU A 30 -6.54 18.01 10.05
CA LEU A 30 -7.30 19.23 9.72
C LEU A 30 -7.73 20.00 10.98
N ARG A 31 -8.25 19.29 11.98
CA ARG A 31 -8.73 19.86 13.25
C ARG A 31 -7.60 20.54 14.03
N GLU A 32 -6.42 19.95 14.05
CA GLU A 32 -5.23 20.50 14.72
C GLU A 32 -4.57 21.63 13.93
N GLY A 33 -4.98 21.87 12.68
CA GLY A 33 -4.35 22.84 11.81
C GLY A 33 -2.97 22.43 11.28
N SER A 34 -2.61 21.14 11.43
CA SER A 34 -1.37 20.59 10.86
C SER A 34 -1.43 20.50 9.34
N CYS A 35 -2.62 20.39 8.77
CA CYS A 35 -2.90 20.34 7.34
C CYS A 35 -4.12 21.19 7.00
N VAL A 36 -4.23 21.61 5.74
CA VAL A 36 -5.42 22.18 5.12
C VAL A 36 -5.90 21.27 3.98
N ASP A 37 -7.12 21.44 3.48
CA ASP A 37 -7.70 20.57 2.45
C ASP A 37 -6.80 20.44 1.21
N ASP A 38 -6.11 21.49 0.79
CA ASP A 38 -5.18 21.50 -0.33
C ASP A 38 -3.91 20.66 -0.13
N ASN A 39 -3.64 20.21 1.09
CA ASN A 39 -2.52 19.29 1.37
C ASN A 39 -2.85 17.83 1.04
N PHE A 40 -4.10 17.51 0.71
CA PHE A 40 -4.53 16.16 0.41
C PHE A 40 -4.74 15.96 -1.09
N PHE A 41 -4.43 14.76 -1.56
CA PHE A 41 -4.73 14.32 -2.92
C PHE A 41 -5.30 12.89 -2.92
N ILE A 42 -6.07 12.56 -3.95
CA ILE A 42 -6.62 11.21 -4.13
C ILE A 42 -5.82 10.51 -5.23
N PRO A 43 -5.13 9.40 -4.91
CA PRO A 43 -4.43 8.61 -5.91
C PRO A 43 -5.43 7.90 -6.85
N LYS A 44 -4.98 7.61 -8.06
CA LYS A 44 -5.65 6.66 -8.95
C LYS A 44 -5.24 5.23 -8.58
N GLN A 45 -5.82 4.24 -9.25
CA GLN A 45 -5.34 2.87 -9.16
C GLN A 45 -3.98 2.74 -9.85
N ILE A 46 -3.07 1.98 -9.24
CA ILE A 46 -1.78 1.65 -9.84
C ILE A 46 -1.98 0.87 -11.15
N SER A 47 -1.09 1.09 -12.12
CA SER A 47 -1.04 0.28 -13.32
C SER A 47 -0.55 -1.14 -13.02
N ASP A 48 -1.03 -2.12 -13.78
CA ASP A 48 -0.55 -3.50 -13.64
C ASP A 48 0.95 -3.59 -13.91
N LYS A 49 1.47 -2.81 -14.86
CA LYS A 49 2.89 -2.71 -15.16
C LYS A 49 3.72 -2.33 -13.93
N ASP A 50 3.29 -1.32 -13.19
CA ASP A 50 4.05 -0.82 -12.03
C ASP A 50 3.94 -1.76 -10.82
N ALA A 51 2.78 -2.39 -10.62
CA ALA A 51 2.61 -3.42 -9.59
C ALA A 51 3.50 -4.64 -9.85
N LEU A 52 3.66 -5.04 -11.11
CA LEU A 52 4.48 -6.16 -11.56
C LEU A 52 5.99 -5.88 -11.53
N LEU A 53 6.43 -4.69 -11.19
CA LEU A 53 7.84 -4.45 -10.83
C LEU A 53 8.22 -5.16 -9.52
N THR A 54 7.24 -5.55 -8.73
CA THR A 54 7.44 -6.14 -7.39
C THR A 54 6.79 -7.50 -7.24
N HIS A 55 5.54 -7.64 -7.69
CA HIS A 55 4.76 -8.87 -7.53
C HIS A 55 4.86 -9.79 -8.74
N GLU A 56 4.83 -11.08 -8.47
CA GLU A 56 4.79 -12.10 -9.52
C GLU A 56 3.45 -12.05 -10.28
N ARG A 57 3.54 -12.21 -11.61
CA ARG A 57 2.38 -12.12 -12.49
C ARG A 57 1.27 -13.07 -12.10
N ASP A 58 1.60 -14.33 -11.83
CA ASP A 58 0.58 -15.33 -11.46
C ASP A 58 -0.20 -14.92 -10.22
N TYR A 59 0.49 -14.49 -9.18
CA TYR A 59 -0.15 -14.00 -7.95
C TYR A 59 -1.02 -12.76 -8.22
N PHE A 60 -0.47 -11.77 -8.94
CA PHE A 60 -1.17 -10.52 -9.23
C PHE A 60 -2.42 -10.76 -10.08
N ASP A 61 -2.34 -11.58 -11.14
CA ASP A 61 -3.47 -11.89 -12.01
C ASP A 61 -4.57 -12.63 -11.24
N ARG A 62 -4.22 -13.58 -10.34
CA ARG A 62 -5.19 -14.26 -9.48
C ARG A 62 -5.78 -13.35 -8.41
N LEU A 63 -5.01 -12.41 -7.86
CA LEU A 63 -5.52 -11.40 -6.95
C LEU A 63 -6.56 -10.50 -7.64
N VAL A 64 -6.23 -9.98 -8.82
CA VAL A 64 -7.11 -9.08 -9.58
C VAL A 64 -8.35 -9.78 -10.12
N SER A 65 -8.24 -11.05 -10.53
CA SER A 65 -9.37 -11.86 -11.00
C SER A 65 -10.21 -12.47 -9.86
N LEU A 66 -9.82 -12.25 -8.59
CA LEU A 66 -10.47 -12.81 -7.40
C LEU A 66 -10.44 -14.34 -7.36
N SER A 67 -9.41 -14.97 -7.93
CA SER A 67 -9.27 -16.42 -8.03
C SER A 67 -8.24 -17.02 -7.06
N LEU A 68 -7.80 -16.26 -6.05
CA LEU A 68 -7.01 -16.80 -4.95
C LEU A 68 -7.79 -17.88 -4.20
N THR A 69 -7.14 -18.96 -3.86
CA THR A 69 -7.73 -20.08 -3.11
C THR A 69 -8.02 -19.71 -1.66
N LYS A 70 -8.87 -20.48 -0.98
CA LYS A 70 -9.15 -20.29 0.45
C LYS A 70 -7.89 -20.39 1.31
N SER A 71 -6.94 -21.23 0.94
CA SER A 71 -5.65 -21.37 1.64
C SER A 71 -4.77 -20.13 1.53
N GLU A 72 -4.81 -19.42 0.39
CA GLU A 72 -4.10 -18.16 0.16
C GLU A 72 -4.79 -16.97 0.82
N LEU A 73 -6.12 -16.98 0.89
CA LEU A 73 -6.91 -15.92 1.53
C LEU A 73 -6.81 -15.94 3.06
N ARG A 74 -6.66 -17.14 3.65
CA ARG A 74 -6.62 -17.29 5.10
C ARG A 74 -5.50 -16.48 5.78
N PRO A 75 -4.23 -16.50 5.29
CA PRO A 75 -3.16 -15.65 5.85
C PRO A 75 -3.41 -14.16 5.67
N ILE A 76 -4.09 -13.73 4.61
CA ILE A 76 -4.42 -12.32 4.36
C ILE A 76 -5.39 -11.80 5.43
N GLY A 77 -6.38 -12.58 5.83
CA GLY A 77 -7.32 -12.21 6.89
C GLY A 77 -8.42 -11.23 6.47
N PHE A 78 -8.44 -10.78 5.21
CA PHE A 78 -9.50 -9.97 4.63
C PHE A 78 -10.48 -10.79 3.77
N PRO A 79 -11.76 -10.42 3.69
CA PRO A 79 -12.67 -10.98 2.69
C PRO A 79 -12.25 -10.50 1.31
N MET A 80 -12.15 -11.42 0.34
CA MET A 80 -11.81 -11.06 -1.03
C MET A 80 -13.00 -10.38 -1.71
N SER A 81 -12.79 -9.18 -2.22
CA SER A 81 -13.75 -8.47 -3.06
C SER A 81 -13.06 -7.56 -4.07
N ARG A 82 -13.79 -7.16 -5.10
CA ARG A 82 -13.29 -6.23 -6.12
C ARG A 82 -12.93 -4.88 -5.50
N GLU A 83 -13.75 -4.40 -4.59
CA GLU A 83 -13.57 -3.12 -3.89
C GLU A 83 -12.30 -3.15 -3.05
N LEU A 84 -12.02 -4.25 -2.38
CA LEU A 84 -10.83 -4.40 -1.56
C LEU A 84 -9.56 -4.44 -2.42
N VAL A 85 -9.57 -5.17 -3.54
CA VAL A 85 -8.45 -5.19 -4.49
C VAL A 85 -8.23 -3.81 -5.11
N ASN A 86 -9.30 -3.10 -5.47
CA ASN A 86 -9.20 -1.73 -5.97
C ASN A 86 -8.60 -0.79 -4.92
N ARG A 87 -8.99 -0.95 -3.66
CA ARG A 87 -8.39 -0.23 -2.53
C ARG A 87 -6.88 -0.47 -2.44
N GLU A 88 -6.42 -1.70 -2.51
CA GLU A 88 -4.99 -2.02 -2.44
C GLU A 88 -4.22 -1.41 -3.63
N LYS A 89 -4.82 -1.39 -4.82
CA LYS A 89 -4.25 -0.72 -6.00
C LYS A 89 -4.13 0.80 -5.79
N ILE A 90 -5.12 1.41 -5.15
CA ILE A 90 -5.10 2.86 -4.82
C ILE A 90 -4.05 3.17 -3.75
N ILE A 91 -3.94 2.34 -2.71
CA ILE A 91 -2.91 2.48 -1.67
C ILE A 91 -1.51 2.41 -2.29
N SER A 92 -1.26 1.43 -3.15
CA SER A 92 0.03 1.26 -3.81
C SER A 92 0.41 2.46 -4.66
N GLN A 93 -0.54 3.01 -5.44
CA GLN A 93 -0.31 4.25 -6.19
C GLN A 93 -0.09 5.44 -5.26
N GLY A 94 -0.85 5.52 -4.16
CA GLY A 94 -0.69 6.59 -3.18
C GLY A 94 0.71 6.69 -2.60
N THR A 95 1.38 5.56 -2.39
CA THR A 95 2.77 5.55 -1.93
C THR A 95 3.74 5.99 -3.03
N ILE A 96 3.52 5.62 -4.30
CA ILE A 96 4.29 6.15 -5.43
C ILE A 96 4.11 7.67 -5.53
N ASP A 97 2.86 8.16 -5.54
CA ASP A 97 2.55 9.59 -5.69
C ASP A 97 3.14 10.41 -4.52
N SER A 98 3.02 9.89 -3.29
CA SER A 98 3.63 10.51 -2.11
C SER A 98 5.15 10.58 -2.25
N THR A 99 5.78 9.52 -2.71
CA THR A 99 7.25 9.49 -2.90
C THR A 99 7.67 10.47 -3.99
N LEU A 100 6.99 10.50 -5.12
CA LEU A 100 7.26 11.47 -6.21
C LEU A 100 7.07 12.91 -5.73
N TYR A 101 6.05 13.18 -4.91
CA TYR A 101 5.85 14.50 -4.33
C TYR A 101 7.00 14.86 -3.38
N SER A 102 7.46 13.92 -2.55
CA SER A 102 8.53 14.16 -1.58
C SER A 102 9.89 14.46 -2.23
N LEU A 103 10.16 13.94 -3.43
CA LEU A 103 11.38 14.29 -4.20
C LEU A 103 11.46 15.78 -4.51
N LYS A 104 10.34 16.48 -4.59
CA LYS A 104 10.27 17.92 -4.87
C LYS A 104 10.05 18.74 -3.60
N ASN A 105 9.28 18.19 -2.64
CA ASN A 105 8.77 18.93 -1.48
C ASN A 105 9.30 18.37 -0.13
N ARG A 106 10.27 17.46 -0.15
CA ARG A 106 11.00 16.86 0.97
C ARG A 106 10.21 15.81 1.77
N ILE A 107 8.93 16.03 2.06
CA ILE A 107 8.12 15.12 2.87
C ILE A 107 6.73 14.93 2.27
N SER A 108 6.22 13.73 2.39
CA SER A 108 4.85 13.37 2.07
C SER A 108 4.46 12.13 2.86
N MET A 109 3.17 11.84 2.97
CA MET A 109 2.65 10.71 3.71
C MET A 109 1.48 10.05 2.96
N ASN A 110 1.51 8.73 2.84
CA ASN A 110 0.35 7.94 2.47
C ASN A 110 -0.32 7.40 3.75
N ILE A 111 -1.53 7.86 4.03
CA ILE A 111 -2.25 7.52 5.27
C ILE A 111 -2.59 6.02 5.36
N ALA A 112 -2.75 5.35 4.22
CA ALA A 112 -3.11 3.93 4.16
C ALA A 112 -1.95 3.01 3.74
N GLY A 113 -0.74 3.54 3.55
CA GLY A 113 0.45 2.77 3.20
C GLY A 113 1.00 1.92 4.35
N GLY A 114 2.12 1.25 4.09
CA GLY A 114 2.80 0.39 5.06
C GLY A 114 2.36 -1.08 5.00
N THR A 115 2.02 -1.58 3.82
CA THR A 115 1.56 -2.97 3.61
C THR A 115 2.72 -3.96 3.52
N HIS A 116 3.55 -3.99 4.55
CA HIS A 116 4.87 -4.62 4.62
C HIS A 116 4.87 -6.16 4.72
N HIS A 117 3.71 -6.77 4.95
CA HIS A 117 3.58 -8.24 5.01
C HIS A 117 3.28 -8.90 3.65
N ALA A 118 3.04 -8.13 2.59
CA ALA A 118 2.86 -8.71 1.27
C ALA A 118 4.22 -9.10 0.66
N PHE A 119 4.31 -10.35 0.19
CA PHE A 119 5.46 -10.93 -0.51
C PHE A 119 5.31 -10.75 -2.02
N LYS A 120 6.30 -11.22 -2.80
CA LYS A 120 6.21 -11.20 -4.27
C LYS A 120 5.04 -12.03 -4.80
N ASP A 121 4.82 -13.17 -4.18
CA ASP A 121 3.96 -14.28 -4.62
C ASP A 121 2.72 -14.53 -3.75
N ARG A 122 2.53 -13.77 -2.68
CA ARG A 122 1.39 -13.93 -1.76
C ARG A 122 1.15 -12.72 -0.87
N GLY A 123 -0.05 -12.62 -0.35
CA GLY A 123 -0.41 -11.67 0.71
C GLY A 123 -0.41 -12.32 2.09
N GLU A 124 -0.20 -11.51 3.13
CA GLU A 124 -0.22 -11.90 4.54
C GLU A 124 -0.69 -10.73 5.42
N ALA A 125 -1.29 -11.01 6.58
CA ALA A 125 -1.58 -10.06 7.65
C ALA A 125 -2.17 -8.72 7.15
N PHE A 126 -3.29 -8.80 6.45
CA PHE A 126 -4.02 -7.66 5.88
C PHE A 126 -3.30 -6.92 4.72
N CYS A 127 -2.17 -7.43 4.25
CA CYS A 127 -1.40 -6.87 3.14
C CYS A 127 -1.54 -7.76 1.91
N MET A 128 -1.93 -7.19 0.78
CA MET A 128 -2.05 -7.91 -0.50
C MET A 128 -1.00 -7.45 -1.52
N LEU A 129 -0.73 -6.14 -1.58
CA LEU A 129 0.32 -5.54 -2.38
C LEU A 129 1.28 -4.81 -1.45
N ASN A 130 2.59 -4.93 -1.67
CA ASN A 130 3.60 -4.25 -0.87
C ASN A 130 3.88 -2.85 -1.44
N ASP A 131 3.17 -1.87 -0.96
CA ASP A 131 3.22 -0.49 -1.46
C ASP A 131 4.60 0.14 -1.36
N GLN A 132 5.34 -0.12 -0.28
CA GLN A 132 6.70 0.39 -0.07
C GLN A 132 7.68 -0.23 -1.07
N ALA A 133 7.61 -1.54 -1.28
CA ALA A 133 8.45 -2.24 -2.23
C ALA A 133 8.11 -1.86 -3.68
N ILE A 134 6.83 -1.71 -4.00
CA ILE A 134 6.38 -1.22 -5.31
C ILE A 134 6.94 0.17 -5.57
N SER A 135 6.80 1.10 -4.63
CA SER A 135 7.33 2.47 -4.77
C SER A 135 8.84 2.47 -4.93
N ALA A 136 9.56 1.66 -4.15
CA ALA A 136 11.02 1.55 -4.26
C ALA A 136 11.45 1.03 -5.63
N ASN A 137 10.86 -0.06 -6.11
CA ASN A 137 11.16 -0.61 -7.43
C ASN A 137 10.79 0.36 -8.55
N TYR A 138 9.65 1.07 -8.42
CA TYR A 138 9.24 2.11 -9.36
C TYR A 138 10.29 3.22 -9.50
N LEU A 139 10.83 3.71 -8.39
CA LEU A 139 11.84 4.77 -8.39
C LEU A 139 13.15 4.32 -9.03
N ILE A 140 13.58 3.10 -8.75
CA ILE A 140 14.82 2.53 -9.33
C ILE A 140 14.64 2.31 -10.83
N GLU A 141 13.53 1.68 -11.26
CA GLU A 141 13.25 1.40 -12.67
C GLU A 141 13.19 2.69 -13.51
N ASN A 142 12.58 3.74 -12.96
CA ASN A 142 12.47 5.04 -13.62
C ASN A 142 13.71 5.92 -13.41
N LYS A 143 14.81 5.40 -12.82
CA LYS A 143 16.08 6.11 -12.60
C LYS A 143 15.94 7.41 -11.80
N LEU A 144 14.93 7.49 -10.93
CA LEU A 144 14.68 8.67 -10.09
C LEU A 144 15.56 8.70 -8.84
N CYS A 145 16.09 7.55 -8.44
CA CYS A 145 17.09 7.43 -7.39
C CYS A 145 18.01 6.23 -7.65
N LYS A 146 19.13 6.18 -6.95
CA LYS A 146 20.11 5.07 -7.05
C LYS A 146 20.06 4.16 -5.83
N LYS A 147 19.58 4.66 -4.71
CA LYS A 147 19.55 3.96 -3.42
C LYS A 147 18.39 4.43 -2.60
N ILE A 148 17.73 3.48 -1.92
CA ILE A 148 16.58 3.73 -1.07
C ILE A 148 16.84 3.05 0.28
N LEU A 149 16.51 3.76 1.35
CA LEU A 149 16.45 3.20 2.69
C LEU A 149 14.98 3.11 3.12
N ILE A 150 14.54 1.90 3.46
CA ILE A 150 13.25 1.66 4.09
C ILE A 150 13.49 1.49 5.58
N ILE A 151 12.84 2.34 6.39
CA ILE A 151 12.85 2.24 7.85
C ILE A 151 11.44 1.84 8.26
N ASP A 152 11.31 0.65 8.81
CA ASP A 152 10.05 0.10 9.29
C ASP A 152 10.02 0.21 10.83
N LEU A 153 9.09 1.03 11.34
CA LEU A 153 8.88 1.28 12.76
C LEU A 153 7.63 0.57 13.31
N ASP A 154 7.02 -0.30 12.49
CA ASP A 154 5.90 -1.13 12.97
C ASP A 154 6.40 -2.15 14.02
N VAL A 155 5.53 -2.50 14.96
CA VAL A 155 5.85 -3.50 16.00
C VAL A 155 6.02 -4.90 15.42
N HIS A 156 5.39 -5.19 14.26
CA HIS A 156 5.56 -6.44 13.54
C HIS A 156 6.71 -6.34 12.56
N GLN A 157 7.44 -7.42 12.39
CA GLN A 157 8.51 -7.49 11.40
C GLN A 157 7.94 -7.33 9.98
N GLY A 158 8.50 -6.41 9.18
CA GLY A 158 8.19 -6.25 7.75
C GLY A 158 8.74 -7.39 6.90
N ASN A 159 8.28 -8.63 7.17
CA ASN A 159 8.78 -9.86 6.58
C ASN A 159 8.63 -9.93 5.05
N GLY A 160 7.54 -9.38 4.51
CA GLY A 160 7.30 -9.28 3.07
C GLY A 160 8.32 -8.36 2.41
N THR A 161 8.49 -7.14 2.92
CA THR A 161 9.46 -6.16 2.42
C THR A 161 10.89 -6.72 2.48
N ALA A 162 11.27 -7.31 3.61
CA ALA A 162 12.58 -7.93 3.78
C ALA A 162 12.82 -9.08 2.77
N SER A 163 11.79 -9.92 2.53
CA SER A 163 11.86 -11.01 1.56
C SER A 163 12.02 -10.52 0.13
N ILE A 164 11.29 -9.46 -0.26
CA ILE A 164 11.35 -8.87 -1.61
C ILE A 164 12.75 -8.39 -1.94
N PHE A 165 13.43 -7.75 -1.01
CA PHE A 165 14.76 -7.17 -1.22
C PHE A 165 15.92 -8.08 -0.79
N LYS A 166 15.65 -9.29 -0.32
CA LYS A 166 16.68 -10.24 0.09
C LYS A 166 17.64 -10.55 -1.07
N GLY A 167 18.93 -10.30 -0.84
CA GLY A 167 20.00 -10.59 -1.80
C GLY A 167 20.17 -9.55 -2.91
N ILE A 168 19.39 -8.48 -2.93
CA ILE A 168 19.63 -7.34 -3.82
C ILE A 168 20.84 -6.57 -3.28
N LYS A 169 21.91 -6.55 -4.06
CA LYS A 169 23.16 -5.85 -3.74
C LYS A 169 23.12 -4.45 -4.39
N ASN A 170 22.42 -3.49 -3.81
CA ASN A 170 22.49 -2.10 -4.28
C ASN A 170 22.43 -1.13 -3.11
#